data_38ccd02c58e7a522d9689bbe05a7c096
#
_entry.id   38ccd02c58e7a522d9689bbe05a7c096
#
_cell.length_a   1.000
_cell.length_b   1.000
_cell.length_c   1.000
_cell.angle_alpha   90.00
_cell.angle_beta   90.00
_cell.angle_gamma   90.00
#
_symmetry.space_group_name_H-M   'P 1'
#
loop_
_entity.id
_entity.type
_entity.pdbx_description
1 polymer ?
#
loop_
_entity_poly.entity_id
_entity_poly.type
_entity_poly.pdbx_seq_one_letter_code
_entity_poly.pdbx_strand_id
1 'polypeptide(L)'
;MNECGLMVNGKPLSYYGGMALLDYSIGETELTAETFQGVNRTSWALLKSFFGRRVISITVIFEGKNLHAAKVQRSIFNAQLFGRVELFISDDGFYYDVVCTNLGAEEHAGQGERSAQIKATYTFTGTRRGPLERITVPADGSFFCKSTMPFTDCRVTATVGASVASYTLFGSTWANVSAGDVLCFDGITGAITRNGQPFAQNVNWTNFPALTAGENASDAPDAVTVEYYPTFI
;
A
#
# COMPACT_ATOMS: atom_id res chain seq x y z
N MET A 1 22.53 -16.42 12.82
CA MET A 1 22.01 -15.86 11.56
C MET A 1 20.54 -15.57 11.84
N ASN A 2 20.12 -14.32 11.81
CA ASN A 2 18.68 -14.01 11.80
C ASN A 2 18.14 -14.53 10.48
N GLU A 3 17.22 -15.49 10.52
CA GLU A 3 16.54 -15.93 9.31
C GLU A 3 15.71 -14.76 8.80
N CYS A 4 15.95 -14.36 7.54
CA CYS A 4 15.13 -13.37 6.89
C CYS A 4 13.68 -13.86 6.89
N GLY A 5 12.81 -13.12 7.59
CA GLY A 5 11.40 -13.48 7.71
C GLY A 5 10.60 -12.83 6.61
N LEU A 6 9.83 -13.63 5.86
CA LEU A 6 8.79 -13.14 4.95
C LEU A 6 7.42 -13.37 5.58
N MET A 7 6.62 -12.32 5.66
CA MET A 7 5.21 -12.40 5.98
C MET A 7 4.38 -12.06 4.75
N VAL A 8 3.30 -12.80 4.56
CA VAL A 8 2.34 -12.61 3.48
C VAL A 8 0.96 -12.42 4.11
N ASN A 9 0.32 -11.30 3.85
CA ASN A 9 -0.97 -10.93 4.45
C ASN A 9 -0.95 -11.05 6.00
N GLY A 10 0.14 -10.55 6.62
CA GLY A 10 0.33 -10.57 8.06
C GLY A 10 0.66 -11.93 8.68
N LYS A 11 0.91 -12.97 7.88
CA LYS A 11 1.22 -14.32 8.36
C LYS A 11 2.58 -14.80 7.85
N PRO A 12 3.38 -15.51 8.66
CA PRO A 12 4.69 -16.02 8.25
C PRO A 12 4.53 -17.13 7.19
N LEU A 13 5.58 -17.36 6.40
CA LEU A 13 5.59 -18.39 5.35
C LEU A 13 5.22 -19.78 5.88
N SER A 14 5.64 -20.14 7.09
CA SER A 14 5.33 -21.42 7.71
C SER A 14 3.84 -21.69 7.89
N TYR A 15 3.03 -20.62 8.01
CA TYR A 15 1.58 -20.74 8.09
C TYR A 15 0.97 -21.30 6.79
N TYR A 16 1.58 -21.00 5.64
CA TYR A 16 1.12 -21.45 4.32
C TYR A 16 1.84 -22.70 3.83
N GLY A 17 2.70 -23.30 4.67
CA GLY A 17 3.48 -24.46 4.30
C GLY A 17 4.79 -24.15 3.55
N GLY A 18 5.15 -22.90 3.39
CA GLY A 18 6.49 -22.49 2.97
C GLY A 18 7.48 -22.72 4.12
N MET A 19 8.66 -23.26 3.82
CA MET A 19 9.70 -23.49 4.84
C MET A 19 10.52 -22.24 5.11
N ALA A 20 11.02 -21.63 4.04
CA ALA A 20 11.91 -20.49 4.15
C ALA A 20 11.88 -19.62 2.91
N LEU A 21 12.17 -18.33 3.11
CA LEU A 21 12.61 -17.44 2.05
C LEU A 21 14.08 -17.75 1.77
N LEU A 22 14.40 -18.18 0.55
CA LEU A 22 15.77 -18.48 0.14
C LEU A 22 16.50 -17.24 -0.34
N ASP A 23 15.80 -16.40 -1.10
CA ASP A 23 16.37 -15.21 -1.72
C ASP A 23 15.27 -14.23 -2.06
N TYR A 24 15.61 -12.95 -2.11
CA TYR A 24 14.72 -11.90 -2.61
C TYR A 24 15.52 -10.81 -3.31
N SER A 25 14.87 -10.14 -4.24
CA SER A 25 15.39 -8.92 -4.86
C SER A 25 14.28 -7.89 -4.99
N ILE A 26 14.62 -6.63 -4.74
CA ILE A 26 13.71 -5.49 -4.81
C ILE A 26 14.28 -4.54 -5.85
N GLY A 27 13.56 -4.40 -6.97
CA GLY A 27 13.90 -3.44 -8.01
C GLY A 27 13.67 -2.01 -7.56
N GLU A 28 14.36 -1.07 -8.19
CA GLU A 28 14.10 0.35 -7.98
C GLU A 28 12.77 0.77 -8.58
N THR A 29 12.22 1.86 -8.07
CA THR A 29 11.03 2.49 -8.64
C THR A 29 11.40 3.14 -9.98
N GLU A 30 10.74 2.75 -11.04
CA GLU A 30 10.95 3.36 -12.36
C GLU A 30 10.36 4.77 -12.37
N LEU A 31 11.15 5.74 -12.82
CA LEU A 31 10.67 7.09 -13.10
C LEU A 31 10.40 7.21 -14.61
N THR A 32 9.13 7.37 -14.96
CA THR A 32 8.72 7.62 -16.35
C THR A 32 8.51 9.10 -16.56
N ALA A 33 9.10 9.66 -17.62
CA ALA A 33 8.93 11.05 -18.04
C ALA A 33 8.47 11.12 -19.48
N GLU A 34 7.35 11.78 -19.72
CA GLU A 34 6.86 12.11 -21.05
C GLU A 34 7.29 13.52 -21.41
N THR A 35 7.98 13.66 -22.55
CA THR A 35 8.49 14.95 -23.01
C THR A 35 8.01 15.25 -24.42
N PHE A 36 7.89 16.55 -24.73
CA PHE A 36 7.59 17.03 -26.07
C PHE A 36 8.70 17.94 -26.57
N GLN A 37 9.16 17.69 -27.78
CA GLN A 37 10.10 18.57 -28.48
C GLN A 37 9.53 18.88 -29.87
N GLY A 38 9.40 20.16 -30.19
CA GLY A 38 8.98 20.60 -31.54
C GLY A 38 10.05 20.27 -32.57
N VAL A 39 9.60 20.04 -33.81
CA VAL A 39 10.50 19.78 -34.96
C VAL A 39 11.49 20.93 -35.11
N ASN A 40 12.78 20.63 -35.22
CA ASN A 40 13.89 21.60 -35.34
C ASN A 40 14.03 22.61 -34.18
N ARG A 41 13.57 22.24 -33.00
CA ARG A 41 13.77 23.03 -31.77
C ARG A 41 14.73 22.35 -30.81
N THR A 42 15.54 23.13 -30.12
CA THR A 42 16.46 22.64 -29.08
C THR A 42 15.80 22.58 -27.71
N SER A 43 14.74 23.34 -27.49
CA SER A 43 13.97 23.32 -26.23
C SER A 43 12.93 22.22 -26.26
N TRP A 44 12.71 21.62 -25.11
CA TRP A 44 11.69 20.58 -24.87
C TRP A 44 10.85 20.95 -23.63
N ALA A 45 9.67 20.39 -23.55
CA ALA A 45 8.78 20.54 -22.41
C ALA A 45 8.52 19.17 -21.76
N LEU A 46 8.59 19.13 -20.43
CA LEU A 46 8.10 17.99 -19.67
C LEU A 46 6.58 18.03 -19.62
N LEU A 47 5.94 17.04 -20.21
CA LEU A 47 4.48 16.91 -20.20
C LEU A 47 3.97 16.24 -18.94
N LYS A 48 4.66 15.17 -18.51
CA LYS A 48 4.26 14.35 -17.38
C LYS A 48 5.46 13.59 -16.83
N SER A 49 5.48 13.43 -15.53
CA SER A 49 6.38 12.47 -14.87
C SER A 49 5.62 11.73 -13.78
N PHE A 50 5.90 10.44 -13.64
CA PHE A 50 5.33 9.63 -12.57
C PHE A 50 6.27 8.49 -12.17
N PHE A 51 6.15 8.08 -10.92
CA PHE A 51 6.85 6.92 -10.42
C PHE A 51 6.04 5.65 -10.72
N GLY A 52 6.70 4.67 -11.30
CA GLY A 52 6.15 3.35 -11.56
C GLY A 52 6.09 2.50 -10.30
N ARG A 53 5.77 1.23 -10.50
CA ARG A 53 5.78 0.22 -9.44
C ARG A 53 7.11 -0.49 -9.41
N ARG A 54 7.53 -0.91 -8.21
CA ARG A 54 8.70 -1.77 -8.04
C ARG A 54 8.38 -3.20 -8.46
N VAL A 55 9.38 -3.88 -9.01
CA VAL A 55 9.34 -5.33 -9.24
C VAL A 55 10.05 -6.00 -8.07
N ILE A 56 9.40 -6.96 -7.44
CA ILE A 56 9.93 -7.71 -6.30
C ILE A 56 9.94 -9.17 -6.69
N SER A 57 11.09 -9.82 -6.56
CA SER A 57 11.25 -11.26 -6.79
C SER A 57 11.55 -11.94 -5.47
N ILE A 58 10.85 -13.02 -5.15
CA ILE A 58 11.10 -13.84 -3.97
C ILE A 58 11.20 -15.30 -4.35
N THR A 59 12.18 -16.00 -3.81
CA THR A 59 12.36 -17.45 -3.97
C THR A 59 12.02 -18.14 -2.66
N VAL A 60 11.01 -19.01 -2.69
CA VAL A 60 10.51 -19.75 -1.54
C VAL A 60 10.75 -21.23 -1.73
N ILE A 61 11.18 -21.92 -0.68
CA ILE A 61 11.29 -23.37 -0.64
C ILE A 61 10.09 -23.96 0.12
N PHE A 62 9.54 -25.05 -0.42
CA PHE A 62 8.46 -25.83 0.18
C PHE A 62 8.96 -27.24 0.45
N GLU A 63 8.70 -27.77 1.65
CA GLU A 63 9.06 -29.13 2.02
C GLU A 63 7.80 -29.95 2.31
N GLY A 64 7.83 -31.19 1.93
CA GLY A 64 6.83 -32.19 2.26
C GLY A 64 7.44 -33.57 2.48
N LYS A 65 6.70 -34.48 3.10
CA LYS A 65 7.12 -35.89 3.28
C LYS A 65 7.40 -36.59 1.95
N ASN A 66 6.92 -36.06 0.84
CA ASN A 66 7.18 -36.49 -0.52
C ASN A 66 6.91 -35.33 -1.47
N LEU A 67 7.24 -35.50 -2.76
CA LEU A 67 7.07 -34.47 -3.78
C LEU A 67 5.61 -33.97 -3.91
N HIS A 68 4.63 -34.88 -3.79
CA HIS A 68 3.23 -34.51 -3.86
C HIS A 68 2.86 -33.58 -2.70
N ALA A 69 3.29 -33.88 -1.48
CA ALA A 69 3.03 -33.03 -0.31
C ALA A 69 3.67 -31.64 -0.44
N ALA A 70 4.90 -31.54 -0.95
CA ALA A 70 5.55 -30.26 -1.23
C ALA A 70 4.77 -29.44 -2.28
N LYS A 71 4.26 -30.06 -3.34
CA LYS A 71 3.41 -29.41 -4.34
C LYS A 71 2.08 -28.92 -3.78
N VAL A 72 1.46 -29.69 -2.89
CA VAL A 72 0.23 -29.28 -2.19
C VAL A 72 0.50 -28.03 -1.35
N GLN A 73 1.61 -28.00 -0.61
CA GLN A 73 2.01 -26.83 0.19
C GLN A 73 2.18 -25.58 -0.68
N ARG A 74 2.89 -25.70 -1.81
CA ARG A 74 3.02 -24.63 -2.79
C ARG A 74 1.65 -24.17 -3.31
N SER A 75 0.74 -25.09 -3.60
CA SER A 75 -0.61 -24.74 -4.06
C SER A 75 -1.40 -23.95 -3.03
N ILE A 76 -1.28 -24.31 -1.73
CA ILE A 76 -1.90 -23.56 -0.63
C ILE A 76 -1.34 -22.13 -0.57
N PHE A 77 -0.02 -21.98 -0.70
CA PHE A 77 0.61 -20.65 -0.75
C PHE A 77 0.14 -19.85 -1.97
N ASN A 78 0.12 -20.44 -3.17
CA ASN A 78 -0.31 -19.79 -4.41
C ASN A 78 -1.74 -19.25 -4.30
N ALA A 79 -2.64 -19.94 -3.61
CA ALA A 79 -4.00 -19.49 -3.40
C ALA A 79 -4.09 -18.17 -2.60
N GLN A 80 -3.08 -17.82 -1.81
CA GLN A 80 -3.00 -16.57 -1.05
C GLN A 80 -2.50 -15.38 -1.88
N LEU A 81 -1.98 -15.65 -3.07
CA LEU A 81 -1.37 -14.64 -3.94
C LEU A 81 -2.37 -14.05 -4.96
N PHE A 82 -3.65 -14.44 -4.86
CA PHE A 82 -4.69 -13.91 -5.74
C PHE A 82 -5.12 -12.52 -5.29
N GLY A 83 -5.08 -11.55 -6.21
CA GLY A 83 -5.46 -10.17 -5.93
C GLY A 83 -4.34 -9.33 -5.30
N ARG A 84 -4.72 -8.39 -4.45
CA ARG A 84 -3.78 -7.54 -3.72
C ARG A 84 -3.19 -8.31 -2.53
N VAL A 85 -1.88 -8.28 -2.41
CA VAL A 85 -1.11 -9.00 -1.38
C VAL A 85 -0.25 -8.00 -0.61
N GLU A 86 -0.20 -8.13 0.70
CA GLU A 86 0.76 -7.45 1.54
C GLU A 86 1.96 -8.37 1.80
N LEU A 87 3.16 -7.91 1.46
CA LEU A 87 4.41 -8.56 1.84
C LEU A 87 5.11 -7.71 2.91
N PHE A 88 5.74 -8.36 3.88
CA PHE A 88 6.69 -7.74 4.79
C PHE A 88 7.96 -8.58 4.80
N ILE A 89 9.10 -7.94 4.51
CA ILE A 89 10.42 -8.56 4.48
C ILE A 89 11.20 -8.01 5.66
N SER A 90 11.55 -8.87 6.65
CA SER A 90 12.10 -8.43 7.92
C SER A 90 13.44 -7.69 7.80
N ASP A 91 14.29 -8.11 6.87
CA ASP A 91 15.63 -7.52 6.69
C ASP A 91 15.56 -6.13 6.05
N ASP A 92 14.55 -5.90 5.20
CA ASP A 92 14.33 -4.60 4.58
C ASP A 92 13.52 -3.66 5.48
N GLY A 93 12.68 -4.22 6.36
CA GLY A 93 11.88 -3.46 7.34
C GLY A 93 10.68 -2.72 6.76
N PHE A 94 10.33 -2.95 5.49
CA PHE A 94 9.20 -2.32 4.82
C PHE A 94 8.09 -3.30 4.50
N TYR A 95 6.89 -2.74 4.37
CA TYR A 95 5.73 -3.41 3.79
C TYR A 95 5.66 -3.13 2.29
N TYR A 96 5.11 -4.06 1.55
CA TYR A 96 4.89 -3.97 0.12
C TYR A 96 3.46 -4.33 -0.21
N ASP A 97 2.72 -3.37 -0.77
CA ASP A 97 1.41 -3.62 -1.36
C ASP A 97 1.59 -4.01 -2.82
N VAL A 98 1.37 -5.28 -3.12
CA VAL A 98 1.74 -5.88 -4.40
C VAL A 98 0.63 -6.71 -5.01
N VAL A 99 0.77 -6.98 -6.29
CA VAL A 99 0.06 -8.07 -6.98
C VAL A 99 1.10 -9.07 -7.52
N CYS A 100 0.80 -10.36 -7.39
CA CYS A 100 1.63 -11.39 -7.97
C CYS A 100 1.43 -11.41 -9.49
N THR A 101 2.51 -11.24 -10.24
CA THR A 101 2.50 -11.21 -11.70
C THR A 101 3.03 -12.49 -12.33
N ASN A 102 3.81 -13.29 -11.54
CA ASN A 102 4.31 -14.58 -11.99
C ASN A 102 4.47 -15.52 -10.78
N LEU A 103 3.88 -16.72 -10.87
CA LEU A 103 4.00 -17.78 -9.86
C LEU A 103 5.29 -18.60 -9.98
N GLY A 104 6.08 -18.37 -11.03
CA GLY A 104 7.32 -19.09 -11.32
C GLY A 104 7.13 -20.57 -11.67
N ALA A 105 8.19 -21.18 -12.18
CA ALA A 105 8.24 -22.61 -12.41
C ALA A 105 8.67 -23.34 -11.12
N GLU A 106 8.29 -24.61 -11.01
CA GLU A 106 8.79 -25.49 -9.96
C GLU A 106 10.19 -25.98 -10.32
N GLU A 107 11.08 -25.92 -9.35
CA GLU A 107 12.39 -26.53 -9.43
C GLU A 107 12.59 -27.51 -8.28
N HIS A 108 13.12 -28.68 -8.56
CA HIS A 108 13.52 -29.63 -7.52
C HIS A 108 14.70 -29.05 -6.74
N ALA A 109 14.55 -28.89 -5.42
CA ALA A 109 15.59 -28.40 -4.53
C ALA A 109 16.32 -29.52 -3.78
N GLY A 110 15.66 -30.67 -3.63
CA GLY A 110 16.24 -31.86 -2.99
C GLY A 110 15.20 -32.96 -2.80
N GLN A 111 15.68 -34.17 -2.69
CA GLN A 111 14.86 -35.34 -2.35
C GLN A 111 15.66 -36.24 -1.43
N GLY A 112 15.22 -36.43 -0.20
CA GLY A 112 15.73 -37.41 0.74
C GLY A 112 14.78 -38.61 0.88
N GLU A 113 15.18 -39.59 1.68
CA GLU A 113 14.35 -40.79 1.93
C GLU A 113 12.99 -40.47 2.57
N ARG A 114 12.89 -39.36 3.30
CA ARG A 114 11.70 -38.99 4.08
C ARG A 114 11.17 -37.59 3.80
N SER A 115 11.78 -36.83 2.89
CA SER A 115 11.35 -35.49 2.53
C SER A 115 11.69 -35.15 1.10
N ALA A 116 10.88 -34.30 0.49
CA ALA A 116 11.15 -33.71 -0.80
C ALA A 116 10.98 -32.19 -0.71
N GLN A 117 11.85 -31.48 -1.39
CA GLN A 117 11.86 -30.02 -1.43
C GLN A 117 11.72 -29.54 -2.88
N ILE A 118 10.87 -28.53 -3.03
CA ILE A 118 10.75 -27.76 -4.28
C ILE A 118 10.95 -26.29 -3.97
N LYS A 119 11.53 -25.56 -4.90
CA LYS A 119 11.61 -24.10 -4.85
C LYS A 119 10.84 -23.48 -5.99
N ALA A 120 10.35 -22.28 -5.79
CA ALA A 120 9.72 -21.47 -6.82
C ALA A 120 10.05 -19.99 -6.60
N THR A 121 10.31 -19.28 -7.70
CA THR A 121 10.56 -17.85 -7.69
C THR A 121 9.31 -17.10 -8.14
N TYR A 122 8.78 -16.28 -7.27
CA TYR A 122 7.58 -15.46 -7.48
C TYR A 122 7.97 -14.05 -7.86
N THR A 123 7.26 -13.46 -8.80
CA THR A 123 7.44 -12.05 -9.17
C THR A 123 6.20 -11.26 -8.80
N PHE A 124 6.41 -10.14 -8.13
CA PHE A 124 5.37 -9.21 -7.71
C PHE A 124 5.65 -7.83 -8.26
N THR A 125 4.60 -7.04 -8.41
CA THR A 125 4.70 -5.64 -8.78
C THR A 125 3.86 -4.80 -7.83
N GLY A 126 4.44 -3.75 -7.26
CA GLY A 126 3.72 -2.92 -6.30
C GLY A 126 4.51 -1.75 -5.74
N THR A 127 4.08 -1.26 -4.58
CA THR A 127 4.62 -0.08 -3.91
C THR A 127 5.16 -0.42 -2.54
N ARG A 128 6.23 0.26 -2.12
CA ARG A 128 6.83 0.15 -0.79
C ARG A 128 6.17 1.13 0.17
N ARG A 129 5.82 0.68 1.35
CA ARG A 129 5.22 1.53 2.38
C ARG A 129 5.75 1.23 3.79
N GLY A 130 5.60 2.21 4.67
CA GLY A 130 5.81 2.05 6.12
C GLY A 130 4.56 1.51 6.84
N PRO A 131 4.63 1.42 8.17
CA PRO A 131 3.47 1.15 9.00
C PRO A 131 2.45 2.29 8.93
N LEU A 132 1.21 2.00 9.38
CA LEU A 132 0.16 3.02 9.48
C LEU A 132 0.60 4.13 10.45
N GLU A 133 0.63 5.35 9.96
CA GLU A 133 0.79 6.56 10.76
C GLU A 133 -0.57 7.16 11.08
N ARG A 134 -0.71 7.61 12.33
CA ARG A 134 -1.92 8.31 12.79
C ARG A 134 -1.50 9.61 13.48
N ILE A 135 -2.01 10.73 13.00
CA ILE A 135 -1.69 12.07 13.49
C ILE A 135 -2.98 12.79 13.86
N THR A 136 -3.03 13.40 15.03
CA THR A 136 -4.10 14.35 15.37
C THR A 136 -3.62 15.75 15.03
N VAL A 137 -4.35 16.42 14.15
CA VAL A 137 -4.07 17.76 13.66
C VAL A 137 -5.08 18.72 14.29
N PRO A 138 -4.66 19.79 14.97
CA PRO A 138 -5.59 20.81 15.50
C PRO A 138 -6.33 21.52 14.36
N ALA A 139 -7.39 22.25 14.70
CA ALA A 139 -8.09 23.10 13.75
C ALA A 139 -7.10 24.06 13.05
N ASP A 140 -7.21 24.19 11.73
CA ASP A 140 -6.34 25.02 10.89
C ASP A 140 -4.81 24.74 11.09
N GLY A 141 -4.47 23.55 11.61
CA GLY A 141 -3.10 23.15 11.93
C GLY A 141 -2.36 22.55 10.76
N SER A 142 -1.02 22.48 10.88
CA SER A 142 -0.16 21.78 9.93
C SER A 142 0.48 20.53 10.53
N PHE A 143 0.93 19.64 9.69
CA PHE A 143 1.62 18.40 10.05
C PHE A 143 2.55 17.92 8.94
N PHE A 144 3.51 17.06 9.28
CA PHE A 144 4.50 16.55 8.35
C PHE A 144 4.14 15.14 7.87
N CYS A 145 4.03 14.95 6.56
CA CYS A 145 3.87 13.65 5.93
C CYS A 145 5.26 13.04 5.62
N LYS A 146 5.51 11.83 6.14
CA LYS A 146 6.78 11.11 6.01
C LYS A 146 6.97 10.44 4.64
N SER A 147 5.97 10.45 3.77
CA SER A 147 6.06 9.88 2.43
C SER A 147 7.10 10.62 1.58
N THR A 148 7.69 9.91 0.64
CA THR A 148 8.56 10.48 -0.40
C THR A 148 7.88 10.51 -1.77
N MET A 149 6.73 9.81 -1.92
CA MET A 149 5.88 9.90 -3.11
C MET A 149 5.21 11.28 -3.19
N PRO A 150 5.00 11.82 -4.41
CA PRO A 150 4.33 13.11 -4.60
C PRO A 150 2.95 13.20 -3.96
N PHE A 151 2.20 12.09 -3.97
CA PHE A 151 0.89 11.99 -3.36
C PHE A 151 0.76 10.66 -2.62
N THR A 152 0.12 10.71 -1.45
CA THR A 152 -0.15 9.54 -0.61
C THR A 152 -1.60 9.61 -0.15
N ASP A 153 -2.39 8.62 -0.51
CA ASP A 153 -3.79 8.54 -0.08
C ASP A 153 -3.87 8.48 1.44
N CYS A 154 -4.82 9.22 2.01
CA CYS A 154 -5.04 9.25 3.44
C CYS A 154 -6.51 9.10 3.79
N ARG A 155 -6.76 8.72 5.05
CA ARG A 155 -8.07 8.79 5.67
C ARG A 155 -8.08 9.95 6.63
N VAL A 156 -9.09 10.80 6.53
CA VAL A 156 -9.31 11.93 7.43
C VAL A 156 -10.62 11.74 8.18
N THR A 157 -10.56 11.85 9.50
CA THR A 157 -11.73 11.74 10.36
C THR A 157 -11.84 13.00 11.21
N ALA A 158 -13.01 13.63 11.21
CA ALA A 158 -13.35 14.79 12.03
C ALA A 158 -14.56 14.49 12.91
N THR A 159 -14.57 15.01 14.15
CA THR A 159 -15.79 15.10 14.96
C THR A 159 -16.24 16.55 14.97
N VAL A 160 -17.43 16.80 14.46
CA VAL A 160 -17.98 18.15 14.29
C VAL A 160 -18.29 18.78 15.64
N GLY A 161 -17.67 19.93 15.93
CA GLY A 161 -17.85 20.63 17.21
C GLY A 161 -19.17 21.41 17.30
N ALA A 162 -19.66 21.94 16.17
CA ALA A 162 -20.89 22.73 16.13
C ALA A 162 -21.72 22.39 14.88
N SER A 163 -23.05 22.46 15.01
CA SER A 163 -23.94 22.24 13.84
C SER A 163 -23.79 23.39 12.85
N VAL A 164 -23.47 23.06 11.60
CA VAL A 164 -23.27 24.04 10.52
C VAL A 164 -23.91 23.56 9.21
N ALA A 165 -24.32 24.52 8.37
CA ALA A 165 -24.90 24.25 7.06
C ALA A 165 -23.85 23.71 6.08
N SER A 166 -22.58 24.11 6.26
CA SER A 166 -21.45 23.73 5.42
C SER A 166 -20.21 23.51 6.25
N TYR A 167 -19.54 22.38 6.08
CA TYR A 167 -18.32 21.98 6.79
C TYR A 167 -17.24 21.58 5.78
N THR A 168 -16.05 22.15 5.91
CA THR A 168 -14.92 21.83 5.04
C THR A 168 -14.05 20.77 5.67
N LEU A 169 -13.61 19.78 4.89
CA LEU A 169 -12.73 18.70 5.32
C LEU A 169 -11.84 18.25 4.14
N PHE A 170 -10.57 18.62 4.18
CA PHE A 170 -9.56 18.25 3.16
C PHE A 170 -10.04 18.46 1.72
N GLY A 171 -10.45 19.73 1.43
CA GLY A 171 -10.91 20.14 0.10
C GLY A 171 -12.31 19.63 -0.29
N SER A 172 -13.02 18.92 0.61
CA SER A 172 -14.42 18.54 0.43
C SER A 172 -15.35 19.42 1.24
N THR A 173 -16.60 19.58 0.80
CA THR A 173 -17.63 20.36 1.49
C THR A 173 -18.83 19.47 1.82
N TRP A 174 -19.15 19.38 3.10
CA TRP A 174 -20.21 18.54 3.67
C TRP A 174 -21.42 19.40 4.05
N ALA A 175 -22.58 19.03 3.55
CA ALA A 175 -23.81 19.79 3.79
C ALA A 175 -24.54 19.33 5.04
N ASN A 176 -25.07 20.30 5.82
CA ASN A 176 -26.00 20.06 6.93
C ASN A 176 -25.47 19.05 7.97
N VAL A 177 -24.29 19.31 8.50
CA VAL A 177 -23.70 18.50 9.57
C VAL A 177 -24.10 19.01 10.95
N SER A 178 -24.25 18.10 11.91
CA SER A 178 -24.66 18.40 13.28
C SER A 178 -23.48 18.25 14.24
N ALA A 179 -23.52 18.99 15.35
CA ALA A 179 -22.56 18.79 16.45
C ALA A 179 -22.53 17.32 16.89
N GLY A 180 -21.34 16.76 17.05
CA GLY A 180 -21.14 15.35 17.40
C GLY A 180 -21.12 14.36 16.22
N ASP A 181 -21.41 14.81 14.99
CA ASP A 181 -21.23 13.95 13.83
C ASP A 181 -19.77 13.57 13.64
N VAL A 182 -19.53 12.30 13.30
CA VAL A 182 -18.22 11.78 12.91
C VAL A 182 -18.18 11.67 11.39
N LEU A 183 -17.40 12.52 10.76
CA LEU A 183 -17.19 12.56 9.31
C LEU A 183 -15.92 11.78 8.98
N CYS A 184 -15.99 10.89 7.99
CA CYS A 184 -14.82 10.17 7.51
C CYS A 184 -14.72 10.30 5.99
N PHE A 185 -13.59 10.88 5.53
CA PHE A 185 -13.22 11.03 4.13
C PHE A 185 -12.00 10.15 3.88
N ASP A 186 -12.19 9.01 3.24
CA ASP A 186 -11.20 7.94 3.15
C ASP A 186 -10.72 7.75 1.70
N GLY A 187 -9.53 8.28 1.38
CA GLY A 187 -8.87 8.08 0.10
C GLY A 187 -8.26 6.69 -0.06
N ILE A 188 -8.01 5.97 1.04
CA ILE A 188 -7.40 4.63 0.99
C ILE A 188 -8.42 3.61 0.46
N THR A 189 -9.67 3.71 0.90
CA THR A 189 -10.76 2.78 0.50
C THR A 189 -11.75 3.37 -0.47
N GLY A 190 -11.71 4.68 -0.72
CA GLY A 190 -12.69 5.39 -1.53
C GLY A 190 -14.05 5.57 -0.83
N ALA A 191 -14.08 5.62 0.50
CA ALA A 191 -15.30 5.73 1.27
C ALA A 191 -15.55 7.15 1.80
N ILE A 192 -16.81 7.61 1.75
CA ILE A 192 -17.28 8.86 2.36
C ILE A 192 -18.42 8.50 3.29
N THR A 193 -18.21 8.69 4.61
CA THR A 193 -19.19 8.27 5.62
C THR A 193 -19.46 9.36 6.66
N ARG A 194 -20.69 9.39 7.16
CA ARG A 194 -21.09 10.14 8.34
C ARG A 194 -21.62 9.17 9.39
N ASN A 195 -21.07 9.17 10.58
CA ASN A 195 -21.41 8.25 11.66
C ASN A 195 -21.35 6.76 11.22
N GLY A 196 -20.34 6.44 10.37
CA GLY A 196 -20.15 5.09 9.82
C GLY A 196 -21.13 4.70 8.70
N GLN A 197 -22.06 5.58 8.29
CA GLN A 197 -23.00 5.31 7.19
C GLN A 197 -22.57 6.04 5.91
N PRO A 198 -22.77 5.46 4.72
CA PRO A 198 -22.45 6.12 3.45
C PRO A 198 -23.14 7.48 3.32
N PHE A 199 -22.37 8.52 2.93
CA PHE A 199 -22.86 9.90 2.89
C PHE A 199 -22.41 10.69 1.66
N ALA A 200 -21.82 10.06 0.66
CA ALA A 200 -21.21 10.72 -0.50
C ALA A 200 -22.15 11.66 -1.27
N GLN A 201 -23.46 11.38 -1.32
CA GLN A 201 -24.46 12.20 -2.03
C GLN A 201 -24.65 13.61 -1.46
N ASN A 202 -24.22 13.86 -0.23
CA ASN A 202 -24.34 15.14 0.47
C ASN A 202 -22.99 15.83 0.64
N VAL A 203 -21.99 15.39 -0.10
CA VAL A 203 -20.63 15.93 -0.06
C VAL A 203 -20.24 16.40 -1.46
N ASN A 204 -19.78 17.63 -1.57
CA ASN A 204 -19.17 18.15 -2.79
C ASN A 204 -17.65 17.93 -2.68
N TRP A 205 -17.10 17.13 -3.58
CA TRP A 205 -15.69 16.77 -3.63
C TRP A 205 -15.21 16.55 -5.06
N THR A 206 -13.95 16.84 -5.30
CA THR A 206 -13.33 16.66 -6.64
C THR A 206 -12.39 15.46 -6.63
N ASN A 207 -11.59 15.33 -5.58
CA ASN A 207 -10.64 14.25 -5.39
C ASN A 207 -10.75 13.70 -3.98
N PHE A 208 -10.37 12.44 -3.79
CA PHE A 208 -10.17 11.89 -2.44
C PHE A 208 -8.98 12.57 -1.76
N PRO A 209 -8.94 12.57 -0.40
CA PRO A 209 -7.87 13.21 0.33
C PRO A 209 -6.54 12.50 0.07
N ALA A 210 -5.54 13.28 -0.29
CA ALA A 210 -4.17 12.83 -0.47
C ALA A 210 -3.20 13.85 0.13
N LEU A 211 -2.11 13.35 0.70
CA LEU A 211 -1.05 14.15 1.29
C LEU A 211 0.09 14.33 0.29
N THR A 212 0.69 15.50 0.29
CA THR A 212 1.96 15.73 -0.39
C THR A 212 3.13 15.34 0.52
N ALA A 213 4.26 14.98 -0.08
CA ALA A 213 5.49 14.77 0.69
C ALA A 213 5.88 16.05 1.45
N GLY A 214 6.19 15.93 2.74
CA GLY A 214 6.56 17.09 3.57
C GLY A 214 5.38 17.73 4.29
N GLU A 215 5.29 19.05 4.29
CA GLU A 215 4.33 19.82 5.08
C GLU A 215 2.94 19.84 4.42
N ASN A 216 1.90 19.55 5.22
CA ASN A 216 0.49 19.56 4.84
C ASN A 216 -0.29 20.37 5.88
N ALA A 217 -1.42 20.94 5.48
CA ALA A 217 -2.30 21.70 6.36
C ALA A 217 -3.74 21.14 6.36
N SER A 218 -4.42 21.26 7.47
CA SER A 218 -5.85 21.00 7.59
C SER A 218 -6.63 22.28 7.27
N ASP A 219 -7.71 22.15 6.52
CA ASP A 219 -8.70 23.21 6.27
C ASP A 219 -9.98 23.01 7.12
N ALA A 220 -9.94 22.03 8.02
CA ALA A 220 -11.07 21.73 8.88
C ALA A 220 -11.16 22.69 10.08
N PRO A 221 -12.37 23.18 10.43
CA PRO A 221 -12.54 24.08 11.57
C PRO A 221 -12.40 23.39 12.93
N ASP A 222 -12.40 22.06 12.95
CA ASP A 222 -12.19 21.24 14.16
C ASP A 222 -10.91 20.41 14.02
N ALA A 223 -10.44 19.86 15.15
CA ALA A 223 -9.32 18.92 15.13
C ALA A 223 -9.69 17.64 14.35
N VAL A 224 -8.74 17.17 13.52
CA VAL A 224 -8.92 15.99 12.71
C VAL A 224 -7.90 14.91 13.03
N THR A 225 -8.27 13.66 12.79
CA THR A 225 -7.31 12.55 12.77
C THR A 225 -7.01 12.19 11.32
N VAL A 226 -5.74 12.22 10.97
CA VAL A 226 -5.21 11.83 9.65
C VAL A 226 -4.50 10.49 9.81
N GLU A 227 -4.89 9.51 9.00
CA GLU A 227 -4.28 8.18 8.93
C GLU A 227 -3.76 7.95 7.51
N TYR A 228 -2.52 7.49 7.37
CA TYR A 228 -1.93 7.17 6.08
C TYR A 228 -0.81 6.15 6.22
N TYR A 229 -0.49 5.49 5.12
CA TYR A 229 0.70 4.64 5.03
C TYR A 229 1.80 5.43 4.32
N PRO A 230 2.91 5.80 5.00
CA PRO A 230 4.02 6.46 4.33
C PRO A 230 4.50 5.61 3.14
N THR A 231 4.51 6.18 1.94
CA THR A 231 4.88 5.49 0.71
C THR A 231 6.22 6.02 0.23
N PHE A 232 7.14 5.12 -0.15
CA PHE A 232 8.53 5.43 -0.44
C PHE A 232 8.91 5.07 -1.88
N ILE A 233 9.69 5.99 -2.48
CA ILE A 233 10.33 5.78 -3.79
C ILE A 233 11.47 4.79 -3.66
#